data_a46b83c92bbd82d067a99c94ac7c6c25
#
_entry.id   a46b83c92bbd82d067a99c94ac7c6c25
#
_cell.length_a   1.000
_cell.length_b   1.000
_cell.length_c   1.000
_cell.angle_alpha   90.00
_cell.angle_beta   90.00
_cell.angle_gamma   90.00
#
_symmetry.space_group_name_H-M   'P 1'
#
loop_
_entity.id
_entity.type
_entity.pdbx_description
1 polymer ?
#
loop_
_entity_poly.entity_id
_entity_poly.type
_entity_poly.pdbx_seq_one_letter_code
_entity_poly.pdbx_strand_id
1 'polypeptide(L)'
;MGSFELPPTTIEAFQRDGAVCIRQLFSSDEVGLLERGIEHNLAFPSERAKVASRPDDPGWFFEDFCNWQENPAYRQFIFQSRVGHVAAQLMGSDQARLYHDHLLVKEPNTRQRTPWHQDQPYYNVEGRQNCSMWMPVDPVARESTLEFIAGSHLGPWLMPRTFLDNQARWFPEGSLADLPDIEADRSAWNILGWELQPGDAVFFHMLTLHGAGGVGGNRRRRAFSLRFLGEDMRHAPRPWRTSPEFPGLVEQLAAGAALEHELFPRLWPVSYTHLTLPTILLV
;
A
#
# COMPACT_ATOMS: atom_id res chain seq x y z
N MET A 1 7.95 -16.09 -19.27
CA MET A 1 6.76 -16.29 -18.39
C MET A 1 5.54 -16.12 -19.28
N GLY A 2 4.55 -17.06 -19.24
CA GLY A 2 3.29 -16.85 -19.96
C GLY A 2 2.62 -15.56 -19.49
N SER A 3 1.89 -14.86 -20.37
CA SER A 3 1.14 -13.67 -20.02
C SER A 3 0.08 -14.04 -18.97
N PHE A 4 0.18 -13.49 -17.78
CA PHE A 4 -0.85 -13.61 -16.74
C PHE A 4 -1.88 -12.51 -16.98
N GLU A 5 -3.08 -12.89 -17.40
CA GLU A 5 -4.15 -11.94 -17.65
C GLU A 5 -5.22 -12.08 -16.55
N LEU A 6 -5.61 -10.94 -15.98
CA LEU A 6 -6.73 -10.90 -15.06
C LEU A 6 -8.04 -11.12 -15.81
N PRO A 7 -9.02 -11.81 -15.20
CA PRO A 7 -10.37 -11.83 -15.73
C PRO A 7 -10.91 -10.40 -15.90
N PRO A 8 -11.56 -10.08 -17.04
CA PRO A 8 -12.15 -8.74 -17.24
C PRO A 8 -13.07 -8.31 -16.11
N THR A 9 -13.82 -9.24 -15.51
CA THR A 9 -14.70 -8.99 -14.37
C THR A 9 -13.95 -8.52 -13.12
N THR A 10 -12.68 -8.91 -12.94
CA THR A 10 -11.83 -8.43 -11.83
C THR A 10 -11.42 -6.98 -12.07
N ILE A 11 -11.05 -6.63 -13.29
CA ILE A 11 -10.70 -5.25 -13.67
C ILE A 11 -11.93 -4.34 -13.55
N GLU A 12 -13.08 -4.77 -14.05
CA GLU A 12 -14.35 -4.04 -13.93
C GLU A 12 -14.75 -3.81 -12.46
N ALA A 13 -14.59 -4.83 -11.61
CA ALA A 13 -14.85 -4.71 -10.18
C ALA A 13 -13.92 -3.69 -9.52
N PHE A 14 -12.61 -3.70 -9.85
CA PHE A 14 -11.67 -2.69 -9.35
C PHE A 14 -12.07 -1.28 -9.79
N GLN A 15 -12.41 -1.08 -11.06
CA GLN A 15 -12.80 0.23 -11.60
C GLN A 15 -14.12 0.73 -11.01
N ARG A 16 -15.06 -0.15 -10.70
CA ARG A 16 -16.37 0.19 -10.12
C ARG A 16 -16.29 0.41 -8.62
N ASP A 17 -15.65 -0.50 -7.89
CA ASP A 17 -15.72 -0.55 -6.43
C ASP A 17 -14.48 0.07 -5.77
N GLY A 18 -13.39 0.21 -6.51
CA GLY A 18 -12.12 0.74 -6.01
C GLY A 18 -11.31 -0.25 -5.19
N ALA A 19 -11.78 -1.48 -5.01
CA ALA A 19 -11.04 -2.54 -4.31
C ALA A 19 -11.46 -3.93 -4.80
N VAL A 20 -10.50 -4.86 -4.92
CA VAL A 20 -10.71 -6.27 -5.26
C VAL A 20 -9.79 -7.17 -4.49
N CYS A 21 -10.27 -8.38 -4.18
CA CYS A 21 -9.44 -9.46 -3.65
C CYS A 21 -9.10 -10.45 -4.79
N ILE A 22 -7.82 -10.72 -4.97
CA ILE A 22 -7.35 -11.75 -5.91
C ILE A 22 -6.82 -12.91 -5.08
N ARG A 23 -7.47 -14.06 -5.23
CA ARG A 23 -7.16 -15.26 -4.47
C ARG A 23 -5.97 -15.98 -5.04
N GLN A 24 -5.09 -16.49 -4.18
CA GLN A 24 -3.93 -17.32 -4.52
C GLN A 24 -3.10 -16.73 -5.68
N LEU A 25 -2.94 -15.40 -5.65
CA LEU A 25 -2.17 -14.67 -6.66
C LEU A 25 -0.68 -15.02 -6.58
N PHE A 26 -0.19 -15.22 -5.36
CA PHE A 26 1.21 -15.50 -5.07
C PHE A 26 1.39 -16.93 -4.55
N SER A 27 2.49 -17.54 -4.95
CA SER A 27 2.88 -18.89 -4.53
C SER A 27 3.37 -18.91 -3.08
N SER A 28 3.44 -20.12 -2.50
CA SER A 28 4.02 -20.33 -1.16
C SER A 28 5.48 -19.87 -1.09
N ASP A 29 6.24 -19.98 -2.18
CA ASP A 29 7.64 -19.54 -2.23
C ASP A 29 7.74 -18.01 -2.16
N GLU A 30 6.85 -17.29 -2.86
CA GLU A 30 6.75 -15.83 -2.81
C GLU A 30 6.29 -15.34 -1.43
N VAL A 31 5.35 -16.05 -0.80
CA VAL A 31 4.93 -15.78 0.60
C VAL A 31 6.12 -15.97 1.55
N GLY A 32 6.81 -17.12 1.47
CA GLY A 32 7.97 -17.41 2.31
C GLY A 32 9.13 -16.44 2.09
N LEU A 33 9.29 -15.91 0.86
CA LEU A 33 10.26 -14.85 0.57
C LEU A 33 9.91 -13.57 1.33
N LEU A 34 8.64 -13.14 1.30
CA LEU A 34 8.17 -11.96 2.05
C LEU A 34 8.26 -12.16 3.55
N GLU A 35 7.95 -13.36 4.06
CA GLU A 35 8.11 -13.66 5.50
C GLU A 35 9.55 -13.42 5.96
N ARG A 36 10.54 -13.92 5.21
CA ARG A 36 11.97 -13.69 5.52
C ARG A 36 12.32 -12.20 5.45
N GLY A 37 11.80 -11.48 4.47
CA GLY A 37 12.00 -10.04 4.34
C GLY A 37 11.40 -9.27 5.52
N ILE A 38 10.23 -9.64 5.97
CA ILE A 38 9.53 -9.03 7.11
C ILE A 38 10.30 -9.29 8.41
N GLU A 39 10.73 -10.52 8.66
CA GLU A 39 11.51 -10.83 9.87
C GLU A 39 12.87 -10.11 9.87
N HIS A 40 13.50 -9.96 8.72
CA HIS A 40 14.70 -9.15 8.58
C HIS A 40 14.43 -7.67 8.90
N ASN A 41 13.34 -7.09 8.36
CA ASN A 41 12.99 -5.70 8.60
C ASN A 41 12.62 -5.44 10.08
N LEU A 42 11.95 -6.38 10.73
CA LEU A 42 11.65 -6.30 12.17
C LEU A 42 12.90 -6.36 13.04
N ALA A 43 13.90 -7.14 12.63
CA ALA A 43 15.20 -7.23 13.33
C ALA A 43 16.08 -5.99 13.09
N PHE A 44 15.97 -5.37 11.92
CA PHE A 44 16.76 -4.21 11.49
C PHE A 44 15.84 -3.14 10.91
N PRO A 45 15.05 -2.45 11.76
CA PRO A 45 14.11 -1.43 11.29
C PRO A 45 14.84 -0.21 10.73
N SER A 46 14.23 0.45 9.75
CA SER A 46 14.77 1.68 9.18
C SER A 46 14.55 2.88 10.08
N GLU A 47 15.15 4.02 9.73
CA GLU A 47 14.89 5.30 10.39
C GLU A 47 13.43 5.79 10.22
N ARG A 48 12.69 5.22 9.28
CA ARG A 48 11.27 5.51 9.05
C ARG A 48 10.33 4.65 9.88
N ALA A 49 10.88 3.64 10.57
CA ALA A 49 10.11 2.75 11.42
C ALA A 49 9.43 3.51 12.57
N LYS A 50 8.21 3.14 12.86
CA LYS A 50 7.45 3.72 13.97
C LYS A 50 6.51 2.72 14.61
N VAL A 51 6.19 2.94 15.87
CA VAL A 51 5.09 2.29 16.58
C VAL A 51 3.88 3.20 16.48
N ALA A 52 2.82 2.71 15.83
CA ALA A 52 1.59 3.45 15.56
C ALA A 52 0.48 3.17 16.58
N SER A 53 0.78 2.42 17.65
CA SER A 53 -0.11 2.17 18.78
C SER A 53 0.29 3.04 20.00
N ARG A 54 -0.68 3.25 20.90
CA ARG A 54 -0.42 3.95 22.17
C ARG A 54 0.41 3.07 23.11
N PRO A 55 1.15 3.66 24.06
CA PRO A 55 1.97 2.90 25.02
C PRO A 55 1.19 1.93 25.92
N ASP A 56 -0.11 2.20 26.14
CA ASP A 56 -1.03 1.38 26.93
C ASP A 56 -1.82 0.34 26.10
N ASP A 57 -1.56 0.25 24.79
CA ASP A 57 -2.12 -0.80 23.95
C ASP A 57 -1.52 -2.15 24.39
N PRO A 58 -2.36 -3.17 24.67
CA PRO A 58 -1.85 -4.49 25.10
C PRO A 58 -1.10 -5.22 23.98
N GLY A 59 -1.31 -4.80 22.71
CA GLY A 59 -0.56 -5.27 21.56
C GLY A 59 0.44 -4.22 21.10
N TRP A 60 0.80 -4.31 19.82
CA TRP A 60 1.81 -3.46 19.23
C TRP A 60 1.55 -3.31 17.73
N PHE A 61 1.50 -2.07 17.23
CA PHE A 61 1.35 -1.79 15.81
C PHE A 61 2.62 -1.14 15.29
N PHE A 62 3.37 -1.89 14.50
CA PHE A 62 4.60 -1.44 13.87
C PHE A 62 4.39 -1.14 12.39
N GLU A 63 5.01 -0.07 11.94
CA GLU A 63 5.05 0.33 10.53
C GLU A 63 6.48 0.69 10.13
N ASP A 64 6.88 0.31 8.91
CA ASP A 64 8.13 0.75 8.29
C ASP A 64 7.94 0.95 6.78
N PHE A 65 8.70 1.86 6.17
CA PHE A 65 8.47 2.34 4.82
C PHE A 65 9.75 2.39 4.01
N CYS A 66 9.63 2.18 2.68
CA CYS A 66 10.70 2.42 1.71
C CYS A 66 11.96 1.58 1.95
N ASN A 67 11.78 0.31 2.32
CA ASN A 67 12.88 -0.60 2.63
C ASN A 67 13.30 -1.49 1.45
N TRP A 68 12.62 -1.42 0.31
CA TRP A 68 12.83 -2.33 -0.81
C TRP A 68 14.26 -2.30 -1.38
N GLN A 69 14.95 -1.17 -1.29
CA GLN A 69 16.32 -1.03 -1.80
C GLN A 69 17.32 -1.80 -0.94
N GLU A 70 17.14 -1.77 0.38
CA GLU A 70 18.03 -2.36 1.37
C GLU A 70 17.65 -3.81 1.75
N ASN A 71 16.39 -4.21 1.47
CA ASN A 71 15.89 -5.54 1.78
C ASN A 71 15.86 -6.43 0.52
N PRO A 72 16.80 -7.38 0.38
CA PRO A 72 16.90 -8.21 -0.83
C PRO A 72 15.64 -9.04 -1.11
N ALA A 73 14.92 -9.49 -0.08
CA ALA A 73 13.70 -10.29 -0.23
C ALA A 73 12.55 -9.41 -0.78
N TYR A 74 12.40 -8.19 -0.30
CA TYR A 74 11.43 -7.22 -0.85
C TYR A 74 11.77 -6.91 -2.31
N ARG A 75 13.04 -6.60 -2.58
CA ARG A 75 13.52 -6.34 -3.94
C ARG A 75 13.22 -7.51 -4.88
N GLN A 76 13.54 -8.73 -4.46
CA GLN A 76 13.28 -9.93 -5.26
C GLN A 76 11.78 -10.10 -5.53
N PHE A 77 10.92 -9.98 -4.52
CA PHE A 77 9.48 -10.08 -4.70
C PHE A 77 8.94 -9.02 -5.67
N ILE A 78 9.32 -7.75 -5.46
CA ILE A 78 8.84 -6.61 -6.26
C ILE A 78 9.18 -6.76 -7.74
N PHE A 79 10.42 -7.17 -8.06
CA PHE A 79 10.88 -7.21 -9.44
C PHE A 79 10.67 -8.56 -10.15
N GLN A 80 10.47 -9.65 -9.43
CA GLN A 80 10.37 -10.98 -10.02
C GLN A 80 8.96 -11.57 -9.97
N SER A 81 8.07 -11.05 -9.11
CA SER A 81 6.67 -11.46 -9.11
C SER A 81 5.87 -10.78 -10.22
N ARG A 82 4.64 -11.22 -10.38
CA ARG A 82 3.69 -10.63 -11.34
C ARG A 82 3.03 -9.34 -10.88
N VAL A 83 3.39 -8.81 -9.71
CA VAL A 83 2.68 -7.71 -9.05
C VAL A 83 2.59 -6.44 -9.90
N GLY A 84 3.67 -6.07 -10.59
CA GLY A 84 3.69 -4.90 -11.47
C GLY A 84 2.73 -5.04 -12.66
N HIS A 85 2.65 -6.23 -13.26
CA HIS A 85 1.72 -6.50 -14.37
C HIS A 85 0.26 -6.48 -13.91
N VAL A 86 -0.03 -7.09 -12.75
CA VAL A 86 -1.38 -7.05 -12.15
C VAL A 86 -1.81 -5.61 -11.86
N ALA A 87 -0.93 -4.80 -11.27
CA ALA A 87 -1.22 -3.40 -10.98
C ALA A 87 -1.49 -2.60 -12.26
N ALA A 88 -0.70 -2.79 -13.33
CA ALA A 88 -0.91 -2.13 -14.62
C ALA A 88 -2.30 -2.46 -15.20
N GLN A 89 -2.69 -3.74 -15.22
CA GLN A 89 -4.01 -4.17 -15.71
C GLN A 89 -5.16 -3.52 -14.90
N LEU A 90 -5.07 -3.52 -13.58
CA LEU A 90 -6.09 -2.91 -12.71
C LEU A 90 -6.21 -1.40 -12.92
N MET A 91 -5.08 -0.71 -13.10
CA MET A 91 -5.04 0.72 -13.37
C MET A 91 -5.49 1.09 -14.78
N GLY A 92 -5.57 0.12 -15.71
CA GLY A 92 -5.76 0.39 -17.14
C GLY A 92 -4.62 1.21 -17.72
N SER A 93 -3.39 0.93 -17.32
CA SER A 93 -2.18 1.65 -17.71
C SER A 93 -1.20 0.73 -18.45
N ASP A 94 -0.51 1.27 -19.46
CA ASP A 94 0.52 0.54 -20.19
C ASP A 94 1.79 0.32 -19.35
N GLN A 95 1.91 0.99 -18.21
CA GLN A 95 3.04 0.83 -17.29
C GLN A 95 2.59 0.80 -15.82
N ALA A 96 3.44 0.20 -14.99
CA ALA A 96 3.38 0.32 -13.54
C ALA A 96 4.77 0.65 -12.98
N ARG A 97 4.85 1.66 -12.13
CA ARG A 97 6.03 2.00 -11.34
C ARG A 97 5.76 1.74 -9.88
N LEU A 98 6.78 1.35 -9.14
CA LEU A 98 6.73 1.35 -7.69
C LEU A 98 6.78 2.79 -7.17
N TYR A 99 5.89 3.14 -6.25
CA TYR A 99 6.00 4.38 -5.50
C TYR A 99 6.73 4.14 -4.18
N HIS A 100 6.26 3.21 -3.36
CA HIS A 100 6.96 2.74 -2.16
C HIS A 100 6.39 1.41 -1.64
N ASP A 101 7.16 0.75 -0.79
CA ASP A 101 6.72 -0.35 0.06
C ASP A 101 6.35 0.13 1.47
N HIS A 102 5.49 -0.63 2.14
CA HIS A 102 5.04 -0.37 3.48
C HIS A 102 4.81 -1.67 4.24
N LEU A 103 5.58 -1.89 5.29
CA LEU A 103 5.38 -3.00 6.22
C LEU A 103 4.41 -2.58 7.33
N LEU A 104 3.43 -3.44 7.60
CA LEU A 104 2.41 -3.24 8.65
C LEU A 104 2.32 -4.52 9.50
N VAL A 105 2.67 -4.40 10.78
CA VAL A 105 2.62 -5.53 11.72
C VAL A 105 1.77 -5.14 12.92
N LYS A 106 0.67 -5.87 13.13
CA LYS A 106 -0.11 -5.82 14.37
C LYS A 106 0.12 -7.10 15.16
N GLU A 107 0.70 -6.96 16.33
CA GLU A 107 0.89 -8.07 17.25
C GLU A 107 -0.43 -8.47 17.95
N PRO A 108 -0.50 -9.69 18.53
CA PRO A 108 -1.69 -10.15 19.21
C PRO A 108 -2.24 -9.12 20.21
N ASN A 109 -3.56 -9.00 20.26
CA ASN A 109 -4.30 -8.08 21.12
C ASN A 109 -4.09 -6.57 20.82
N THR A 110 -3.50 -6.20 19.68
CA THR A 110 -3.42 -4.81 19.25
C THR A 110 -4.81 -4.23 19.13
N ARG A 111 -5.15 -3.24 19.96
CA ARG A 111 -6.43 -2.52 19.92
C ARG A 111 -6.42 -1.37 18.93
N GLN A 112 -5.24 -0.84 18.60
CA GLN A 112 -5.09 0.28 17.70
C GLN A 112 -5.71 -0.03 16.33
N ARG A 113 -6.76 0.70 16.00
CA ARG A 113 -7.37 0.67 14.66
C ARG A 113 -6.50 1.44 13.67
N THR A 114 -6.62 1.10 12.40
CA THR A 114 -6.26 1.99 11.30
C THR A 114 -7.54 2.77 10.96
N PRO A 115 -7.62 4.07 11.25
CA PRO A 115 -8.83 4.87 10.98
C PRO A 115 -9.16 4.86 9.50
N TRP A 116 -10.41 5.15 9.17
CA TRP A 116 -10.83 5.37 7.79
C TRP A 116 -10.05 6.53 7.17
N HIS A 117 -9.46 6.30 6.00
CA HIS A 117 -8.65 7.29 5.28
C HIS A 117 -8.53 6.93 3.80
N GLN A 118 -8.08 7.88 3.00
CA GLN A 118 -7.57 7.70 1.65
C GLN A 118 -6.04 7.81 1.68
N ASP A 119 -5.34 7.02 0.87
CA ASP A 119 -3.88 7.05 0.80
C ASP A 119 -3.34 8.31 0.07
N GLN A 120 -3.91 8.63 -1.08
CA GLN A 120 -3.34 9.65 -2.00
C GLN A 120 -3.18 11.04 -1.38
N PRO A 121 -4.07 11.55 -0.50
CA PRO A 121 -3.87 12.84 0.16
C PRO A 121 -2.61 12.93 1.03
N TYR A 122 -2.02 11.79 1.41
CA TYR A 122 -0.75 11.76 2.16
C TYR A 122 0.48 11.86 1.26
N TYR A 123 0.33 11.84 -0.08
CA TYR A 123 1.42 11.68 -1.04
C TYR A 123 1.67 12.94 -1.86
N ASN A 124 2.86 13.04 -2.43
CA ASN A 124 3.26 14.11 -3.36
C ASN A 124 3.00 13.72 -4.83
N VAL A 125 1.89 13.07 -5.10
CA VAL A 125 1.51 12.62 -6.45
C VAL A 125 0.06 12.96 -6.77
N GLU A 126 -0.20 13.25 -8.04
CA GLU A 126 -1.53 13.45 -8.61
C GLU A 126 -1.71 12.62 -9.87
N GLY A 127 -2.94 12.22 -10.15
CA GLY A 127 -3.34 11.34 -11.24
C GLY A 127 -4.38 10.33 -10.76
N ARG A 128 -4.88 9.53 -11.67
CA ARG A 128 -5.94 8.55 -11.39
C ARG A 128 -5.49 7.10 -11.59
N GLN A 129 -4.46 6.85 -12.39
CA GLN A 129 -3.90 5.52 -12.59
C GLN A 129 -2.98 5.16 -11.42
N ASN A 130 -3.56 4.84 -10.29
CA ASN A 130 -2.84 4.43 -9.09
C ASN A 130 -3.47 3.20 -8.45
N CYS A 131 -2.67 2.45 -7.74
CA CYS A 131 -3.10 1.22 -7.10
C CYS A 131 -2.23 0.93 -5.88
N SER A 132 -2.85 0.48 -4.80
CA SER A 132 -2.18 -0.12 -3.65
C SER A 132 -2.42 -1.63 -3.64
N MET A 133 -1.43 -2.42 -3.28
CA MET A 133 -1.59 -3.83 -2.92
C MET A 133 -1.41 -3.99 -1.42
N TRP A 134 -2.21 -4.82 -0.81
CA TRP A 134 -2.04 -5.27 0.57
C TRP A 134 -2.07 -6.79 0.60
N MET A 135 -0.97 -7.41 1.01
CA MET A 135 -0.77 -8.85 1.03
C MET A 135 -0.35 -9.31 2.42
N PRO A 136 -1.20 -10.06 3.13
CA PRO A 136 -0.81 -10.67 4.39
C PRO A 136 0.04 -11.92 4.16
N VAL A 137 1.02 -12.14 5.03
CA VAL A 137 1.77 -13.40 5.10
C VAL A 137 1.22 -14.33 6.20
N ASP A 138 0.31 -13.83 7.02
CA ASP A 138 -0.44 -14.60 8.02
C ASP A 138 -1.91 -14.73 7.61
N PRO A 139 -2.64 -15.76 8.05
CA PRO A 139 -4.10 -15.80 7.87
C PRO A 139 -4.78 -14.61 8.56
N VAL A 140 -5.70 -13.96 7.88
CA VAL A 140 -6.42 -12.79 8.37
C VAL A 140 -7.91 -13.06 8.40
N ALA A 141 -8.50 -13.04 9.59
CA ALA A 141 -9.94 -13.19 9.77
C ALA A 141 -10.69 -11.93 9.29
N ARG A 142 -11.98 -12.10 8.95
CA ARG A 142 -12.82 -11.01 8.40
C ARG A 142 -12.87 -9.78 9.32
N GLU A 143 -12.86 -9.94 10.62
CA GLU A 143 -12.90 -8.85 11.60
C GLU A 143 -11.59 -8.07 11.75
N SER A 144 -10.48 -8.65 11.26
CA SER A 144 -9.13 -8.06 11.35
C SER A 144 -8.58 -7.60 10.01
N THR A 145 -9.34 -7.76 8.93
CA THR A 145 -8.91 -7.37 7.57
C THR A 145 -9.04 -5.88 7.32
N LEU A 146 -8.52 -5.43 6.17
CA LEU A 146 -8.88 -4.13 5.63
C LEU A 146 -10.35 -4.12 5.18
N GLU A 147 -11.00 -3.02 5.42
CA GLU A 147 -12.35 -2.71 4.95
C GLU A 147 -12.31 -1.50 4.02
N PHE A 148 -13.18 -1.49 3.01
CA PHE A 148 -13.21 -0.50 1.95
C PHE A 148 -14.64 -0.03 1.70
N ILE A 149 -14.85 1.26 1.46
CA ILE A 149 -16.12 1.79 1.00
C ILE A 149 -16.15 1.69 -0.52
N ALA A 150 -17.01 0.81 -1.06
CA ALA A 150 -17.14 0.59 -2.49
C ALA A 150 -17.49 1.89 -3.23
N GLY A 151 -16.75 2.18 -4.32
CA GLY A 151 -16.97 3.34 -5.17
C GLY A 151 -16.46 4.67 -4.60
N SER A 152 -15.93 4.71 -3.37
CA SER A 152 -15.51 5.96 -2.73
C SER A 152 -14.33 6.66 -3.43
N HIS A 153 -13.54 5.95 -4.22
CA HIS A 153 -12.45 6.51 -5.04
C HIS A 153 -12.94 7.42 -6.18
N LEU A 154 -14.20 7.33 -6.54
CA LEU A 154 -14.84 8.20 -7.53
C LEU A 154 -15.33 9.52 -6.92
N GLY A 155 -15.31 9.62 -5.59
CA GLY A 155 -15.72 10.80 -4.84
C GLY A 155 -14.60 11.83 -4.67
N PRO A 156 -14.80 12.81 -3.79
CA PRO A 156 -13.82 13.86 -3.52
C PRO A 156 -12.62 13.33 -2.74
N TRP A 157 -11.54 14.12 -2.73
CA TRP A 157 -10.47 13.95 -1.77
C TRP A 157 -10.97 14.32 -0.38
N LEU A 158 -10.66 13.44 0.58
CA LEU A 158 -11.05 13.61 1.98
C LEU A 158 -9.88 14.11 2.80
N MET A 159 -10.18 14.91 3.85
CA MET A 159 -9.18 15.48 4.73
C MET A 159 -8.36 14.40 5.41
N PRO A 160 -7.02 14.33 5.18
CA PRO A 160 -6.17 13.39 5.92
C PRO A 160 -6.10 13.80 7.40
N ARG A 161 -6.18 12.81 8.27
CA ARG A 161 -6.19 12.99 9.73
C ARG A 161 -5.05 12.23 10.37
N THR A 162 -4.58 12.69 11.53
CA THR A 162 -3.65 11.93 12.37
C THR A 162 -4.36 10.70 12.93
N PHE A 163 -3.66 9.56 13.01
CA PHE A 163 -4.29 8.30 13.44
C PHE A 163 -4.58 8.23 14.95
N LEU A 164 -3.87 9.03 15.74
CA LEU A 164 -4.02 9.00 17.21
C LEU A 164 -5.01 10.04 17.76
N ASP A 165 -5.06 11.23 17.16
CA ASP A 165 -5.77 12.41 17.69
C ASP A 165 -6.78 13.02 16.70
N ASN A 166 -6.94 12.40 15.54
CA ASN A 166 -7.92 12.79 14.51
C ASN A 166 -7.85 14.28 14.09
N GLN A 167 -6.68 14.89 14.18
CA GLN A 167 -6.48 16.27 13.75
C GLN A 167 -6.18 16.33 12.25
N ALA A 168 -6.56 17.46 11.62
CA ALA A 168 -6.18 17.72 10.23
C ALA A 168 -4.67 17.62 10.07
N ARG A 169 -4.24 16.90 9.03
CA ARG A 169 -2.83 16.65 8.79
C ARG A 169 -2.41 17.26 7.46
N TRP A 170 -1.50 18.23 7.54
CA TRP A 170 -0.82 18.90 6.42
C TRP A 170 -1.69 19.83 5.59
N PHE A 171 -2.90 19.44 5.25
CA PHE A 171 -3.85 20.33 4.57
C PHE A 171 -4.48 21.30 5.56
N PRO A 172 -4.70 22.59 5.17
CA PRO A 172 -5.45 23.51 6.00
C PRO A 172 -6.85 22.94 6.31
N GLU A 173 -7.31 23.11 7.55
CA GLU A 173 -8.64 22.66 7.94
C GLU A 173 -9.70 23.23 6.99
N GLY A 174 -10.62 22.39 6.52
CA GLY A 174 -11.67 22.76 5.56
C GLY A 174 -11.25 22.90 4.10
N SER A 175 -9.96 22.63 3.74
CA SER A 175 -9.50 22.70 2.35
C SER A 175 -9.89 21.47 1.51
N LEU A 176 -10.22 20.35 2.14
CA LEU A 176 -10.73 19.12 1.53
C LEU A 176 -12.06 18.74 2.20
N ALA A 177 -12.81 17.84 1.59
CA ALA A 177 -14.03 17.32 2.19
C ALA A 177 -13.74 16.56 3.50
N ASP A 178 -14.67 16.66 4.45
CA ASP A 178 -14.56 15.94 5.71
C ASP A 178 -14.74 14.44 5.51
N LEU A 179 -14.06 13.65 6.35
CA LEU A 179 -14.30 12.22 6.43
C LEU A 179 -15.71 11.97 7.00
N PRO A 180 -16.54 11.15 6.31
CA PRO A 180 -17.82 10.74 6.87
C PRO A 180 -17.61 9.84 8.10
N ASP A 181 -18.51 9.92 9.06
CA ASP A 181 -18.53 9.02 10.22
C ASP A 181 -19.17 7.69 9.83
N ILE A 182 -18.35 6.79 9.29
CA ILE A 182 -18.79 5.46 8.85
C ILE A 182 -19.22 4.58 10.02
N GLU A 183 -18.57 4.76 11.18
CA GLU A 183 -18.88 3.93 12.35
C GLU A 183 -20.22 4.29 13.00
N ALA A 184 -20.73 5.50 12.79
CA ALA A 184 -22.05 5.92 13.29
C ALA A 184 -23.21 5.14 12.66
N ASP A 185 -23.11 4.80 11.37
CA ASP A 185 -24.09 3.94 10.69
C ASP A 185 -23.40 3.13 9.56
N ARG A 186 -22.80 2.03 9.93
CA ARG A 186 -22.13 1.14 8.98
C ARG A 186 -23.07 0.52 7.94
N SER A 187 -24.36 0.42 8.26
CA SER A 187 -25.36 -0.16 7.36
C SER A 187 -25.71 0.73 6.17
N ALA A 188 -25.45 2.03 6.26
CA ALA A 188 -25.59 2.98 5.17
C ALA A 188 -24.52 2.86 4.08
N TRP A 189 -23.46 2.07 4.33
CA TRP A 189 -22.31 1.97 3.43
C TRP A 189 -22.16 0.57 2.85
N ASN A 190 -21.78 0.49 1.57
CA ASN A 190 -21.36 -0.77 0.96
C ASN A 190 -19.91 -1.06 1.34
N ILE A 191 -19.72 -1.78 2.46
CA ILE A 191 -18.42 -2.10 3.02
C ILE A 191 -17.91 -3.43 2.48
N LEU A 192 -16.84 -3.39 1.69
CA LEU A 192 -16.12 -4.56 1.23
C LEU A 192 -15.07 -4.98 2.24
N GLY A 193 -14.76 -6.26 2.29
CA GLY A 193 -13.68 -6.84 3.10
C GLY A 193 -13.66 -8.36 2.96
N TRP A 194 -12.50 -8.95 3.11
CA TRP A 194 -12.29 -10.37 2.86
C TRP A 194 -11.49 -11.02 3.96
N GLU A 195 -11.88 -12.22 4.37
CA GLU A 195 -10.98 -13.14 5.03
C GLU A 195 -9.89 -13.54 4.06
N LEU A 196 -8.62 -13.58 4.48
CA LEU A 196 -7.48 -13.80 3.60
C LEU A 196 -6.58 -14.93 4.11
N GLN A 197 -6.05 -15.68 3.16
CA GLN A 197 -5.00 -16.66 3.40
C GLN A 197 -3.69 -16.17 2.78
N PRO A 198 -2.52 -16.62 3.26
CA PRO A 198 -1.25 -16.35 2.62
C PRO A 198 -1.28 -16.70 1.11
N GLY A 199 -0.83 -15.77 0.28
CA GLY A 199 -0.94 -15.85 -1.19
C GLY A 199 -2.11 -15.06 -1.78
N ASP A 200 -3.15 -14.75 -0.99
CA ASP A 200 -4.20 -13.81 -1.39
C ASP A 200 -3.67 -12.37 -1.32
N ALA A 201 -4.17 -11.50 -2.18
CA ALA A 201 -3.86 -10.07 -2.12
C ALA A 201 -5.10 -9.22 -2.40
N VAL A 202 -5.21 -8.11 -1.70
CA VAL A 202 -6.21 -7.07 -1.98
C VAL A 202 -5.52 -5.93 -2.73
N PHE A 203 -6.13 -5.51 -3.84
CA PHE A 203 -5.72 -4.32 -4.57
C PHE A 203 -6.80 -3.26 -4.44
N PHE A 204 -6.39 -2.01 -4.24
CA PHE A 204 -7.32 -0.91 -4.08
C PHE A 204 -6.75 0.40 -4.65
N HIS A 205 -7.63 1.25 -5.13
CA HIS A 205 -7.26 2.59 -5.60
C HIS A 205 -6.88 3.47 -4.39
N MET A 206 -5.85 4.30 -4.50
CA MET A 206 -5.34 5.10 -3.38
C MET A 206 -6.36 6.13 -2.84
N LEU A 207 -7.42 6.43 -3.59
CA LEU A 207 -8.56 7.24 -3.14
C LEU A 207 -9.71 6.41 -2.58
N THR A 208 -9.63 5.08 -2.56
CA THR A 208 -10.64 4.26 -1.89
C THR A 208 -10.55 4.47 -0.40
N LEU A 209 -11.65 4.92 0.21
CA LEU A 209 -11.75 5.10 1.66
C LEU A 209 -11.66 3.72 2.33
N HIS A 210 -10.67 3.55 3.19
CA HIS A 210 -10.39 2.27 3.82
C HIS A 210 -9.89 2.42 5.25
N GLY A 211 -10.03 1.35 6.02
CA GLY A 211 -9.59 1.26 7.40
C GLY A 211 -9.43 -0.19 7.85
N ALA A 212 -9.01 -0.41 9.08
CA ALA A 212 -8.89 -1.75 9.64
C ALA A 212 -9.12 -1.76 11.14
N GLY A 213 -9.74 -2.80 11.63
CA GLY A 213 -9.85 -3.09 13.06
C GLY A 213 -8.49 -3.36 13.72
N GLY A 214 -8.54 -3.53 15.02
CA GLY A 214 -7.45 -4.15 15.78
C GLY A 214 -7.29 -5.63 15.45
N VAL A 215 -6.36 -6.30 16.12
CA VAL A 215 -6.15 -7.74 16.02
C VAL A 215 -6.40 -8.35 17.38
N GLY A 216 -7.47 -9.13 17.47
CA GLY A 216 -7.83 -9.87 18.70
C GLY A 216 -7.16 -11.25 18.77
N GLY A 217 -7.25 -11.87 19.95
CA GLY A 217 -6.75 -13.21 20.18
C GLY A 217 -5.22 -13.31 20.21
N ASN A 218 -4.69 -14.47 19.84
CA ASN A 218 -3.27 -14.81 19.94
C ASN A 218 -2.53 -14.83 18.59
N ARG A 219 -3.13 -14.27 17.54
CA ARG A 219 -2.53 -14.25 16.21
C ARG A 219 -1.97 -12.86 15.91
N ARG A 220 -0.77 -12.82 15.32
CA ARG A 220 -0.21 -11.61 14.72
C ARG A 220 -0.75 -11.46 13.30
N ARG A 221 -0.68 -10.24 12.78
CA ARG A 221 -0.99 -9.90 11.38
C ARG A 221 0.16 -9.14 10.78
N ARG A 222 0.97 -9.81 9.97
CA ARG A 222 2.04 -9.19 9.18
C ARG A 222 1.55 -9.00 7.74
N ALA A 223 1.62 -7.80 7.24
CA ALA A 223 1.23 -7.49 5.87
C ALA A 223 2.29 -6.64 5.19
N PHE A 224 2.60 -7.00 3.95
CA PHE A 224 3.42 -6.24 3.04
C PHE A 224 2.54 -5.52 2.03
N SER A 225 2.75 -4.23 1.87
CA SER A 225 1.93 -3.39 1.01
C SER A 225 2.81 -2.61 0.04
N LEU A 226 2.34 -2.48 -1.20
CA LEU A 226 3.03 -1.75 -2.27
C LEU A 226 2.10 -0.68 -2.84
N ARG A 227 2.68 0.43 -3.31
CA ARG A 227 1.96 1.50 -4.03
C ARG A 227 2.50 1.57 -5.44
N PHE A 228 1.59 1.65 -6.42
CA PHE A 228 1.92 1.65 -7.84
C PHE A 228 1.36 2.89 -8.52
N LEU A 229 2.12 3.38 -9.49
CA LEU A 229 1.82 4.56 -10.28
C LEU A 229 1.75 4.17 -11.75
N GLY A 230 0.67 4.55 -12.42
CA GLY A 230 0.49 4.45 -13.86
C GLY A 230 1.07 5.63 -14.62
N GLU A 231 0.78 5.69 -15.90
CA GLU A 231 1.38 6.67 -16.82
C GLU A 231 0.83 8.09 -16.67
N ASP A 232 -0.39 8.26 -16.13
CA ASP A 232 -0.98 9.59 -15.91
C ASP A 232 -0.52 10.25 -14.62
N MET A 233 0.17 9.51 -13.76
CA MET A 233 0.62 10.02 -12.46
C MET A 233 1.73 11.05 -12.61
N ARG A 234 1.62 12.15 -11.86
CA ARG A 234 2.53 13.29 -11.90
C ARG A 234 3.06 13.63 -10.52
N HIS A 235 4.30 14.13 -10.49
CA HIS A 235 4.88 14.69 -9.28
C HIS A 235 4.13 15.97 -8.88
N ALA A 236 3.64 16.00 -7.64
CA ALA A 236 2.88 17.11 -7.08
C ALA A 236 3.48 17.51 -5.72
N PRO A 237 4.55 18.30 -5.72
CA PRO A 237 5.18 18.79 -4.48
C PRO A 237 4.16 19.45 -3.58
N ARG A 238 4.28 19.20 -2.28
CA ARG A 238 3.41 19.79 -1.28
C ARG A 238 4.18 20.83 -0.44
N PRO A 239 3.56 21.92 0.01
CA PRO A 239 4.19 22.87 0.92
C PRO A 239 4.32 22.32 2.35
N TRP A 240 4.01 21.07 2.58
CA TRP A 240 4.09 20.34 3.83
C TRP A 240 4.76 18.99 3.65
N ARG A 241 5.11 18.38 4.75
CA ARG A 241 5.72 17.05 4.80
C ARG A 241 4.74 15.97 4.33
N THR A 242 5.12 15.13 3.37
CA THR A 242 4.35 13.96 2.91
C THR A 242 4.71 12.71 3.72
N SER A 243 4.00 11.61 3.51
CA SER A 243 4.30 10.33 4.15
C SER A 243 4.14 9.17 3.17
N PRO A 244 5.24 8.61 2.62
CA PRO A 244 6.63 8.91 3.00
C PRO A 244 7.14 10.24 2.45
N GLU A 245 8.23 10.73 3.03
CA GLU A 245 9.03 11.81 2.45
C GLU A 245 10.07 11.25 1.51
N PHE A 246 10.37 12.04 0.47
CA PHE A 246 11.48 11.81 -0.44
C PHE A 246 12.36 13.06 -0.47
N PRO A 247 13.30 13.19 0.51
CA PRO A 247 14.18 14.36 0.58
C PRO A 247 14.97 14.54 -0.72
N GLY A 248 15.06 15.77 -1.20
CA GLY A 248 15.79 16.11 -2.44
C GLY A 248 15.04 15.82 -3.74
N LEU A 249 13.83 15.24 -3.68
CA LEU A 249 13.08 14.90 -4.90
C LEU A 249 12.63 16.15 -5.67
N VAL A 250 12.29 17.24 -5.00
CA VAL A 250 11.80 18.47 -5.62
C VAL A 250 12.89 19.18 -6.46
N GLU A 251 14.16 18.96 -6.13
CA GLU A 251 15.31 19.48 -6.86
C GLU A 251 15.62 18.66 -8.11
N GLN A 252 15.18 17.40 -8.14
CA GLN A 252 15.47 16.44 -9.20
C GLN A 252 14.29 16.23 -10.15
N LEU A 253 13.07 16.40 -9.66
CA LEU A 253 11.84 16.17 -10.41
C LEU A 253 10.90 17.37 -10.29
N ALA A 254 10.66 18.06 -11.40
CA ALA A 254 9.80 19.24 -11.44
C ALA A 254 8.33 18.90 -11.11
N ALA A 255 7.60 19.87 -10.58
CA ALA A 255 6.14 19.75 -10.42
C ALA A 255 5.45 19.47 -11.77
N GLY A 256 4.51 18.54 -11.79
CA GLY A 256 3.79 18.10 -13.00
C GLY A 256 4.58 17.15 -13.90
N ALA A 257 5.83 16.84 -13.58
CA ALA A 257 6.62 15.88 -14.34
C ALA A 257 6.12 14.45 -14.15
N ALA A 258 6.33 13.59 -15.15
CA ALA A 258 6.15 12.15 -15.01
C ALA A 258 7.12 11.61 -13.93
N LEU A 259 6.69 10.59 -13.21
CA LEU A 259 7.47 10.03 -12.09
C LEU A 259 8.59 9.10 -12.56
N GLU A 260 9.41 9.58 -13.49
CA GLU A 260 10.56 8.90 -14.05
C GLU A 260 11.81 9.20 -13.21
N HIS A 261 11.98 8.45 -12.13
CA HIS A 261 13.06 8.63 -11.18
C HIS A 261 13.49 7.27 -10.61
N GLU A 262 14.74 7.13 -10.15
CA GLU A 262 15.27 5.89 -9.59
C GLU A 262 14.53 5.41 -8.33
N LEU A 263 13.96 6.33 -7.55
CA LEU A 263 13.09 6.02 -6.42
C LEU A 263 11.78 5.32 -6.84
N PHE A 264 11.36 5.48 -8.10
CA PHE A 264 10.12 4.96 -8.65
C PHE A 264 10.38 4.04 -9.84
N PRO A 265 11.04 2.89 -9.62
CA PRO A 265 11.44 2.00 -10.69
C PRO A 265 10.23 1.46 -11.44
N ARG A 266 10.40 1.29 -12.77
CA ARG A 266 9.38 0.65 -13.60
C ARG A 266 9.36 -0.84 -13.35
N LEU A 267 8.17 -1.37 -13.02
CA LEU A 267 7.92 -2.79 -12.79
C LEU A 267 7.23 -3.45 -13.99
N TRP A 268 6.50 -2.66 -14.77
CA TRP A 268 5.83 -3.13 -16.00
C TRP A 268 5.82 -2.02 -17.08
N PRO A 269 6.07 -2.35 -18.36
CA PRO A 269 6.72 -3.59 -18.79
C PRO A 269 8.12 -3.73 -18.19
N VAL A 270 8.56 -4.97 -18.01
CA VAL A 270 9.86 -5.24 -17.39
C VAL A 270 10.98 -4.66 -18.26
N SER A 271 11.75 -3.74 -17.71
CA SER A 271 12.97 -3.24 -18.34
C SER A 271 14.16 -4.11 -17.87
N TYR A 272 14.82 -4.78 -18.79
CA TYR A 272 15.97 -5.67 -18.49
C TYR A 272 17.18 -4.91 -17.88
N THR A 273 17.17 -3.59 -17.89
CA THR A 273 18.26 -2.76 -17.36
C THR A 273 18.40 -2.79 -15.83
N HIS A 274 17.39 -3.27 -15.10
CA HIS A 274 17.41 -3.34 -13.63
C HIS A 274 17.79 -4.72 -13.07
N LEU A 275 18.05 -5.72 -13.94
CA LEU A 275 18.35 -7.10 -13.54
C LEU A 275 19.87 -7.39 -13.39
N THR A 276 20.73 -6.42 -13.61
CA THR A 276 22.14 -6.62 -13.27
C THR A 276 22.33 -6.54 -11.77
N LEU A 277 22.23 -7.70 -11.11
CA LEU A 277 22.76 -7.90 -9.78
C LEU A 277 24.27 -7.54 -9.82
N PRO A 278 24.80 -6.79 -8.86
CA PRO A 278 26.24 -6.74 -8.69
C PRO A 278 26.71 -8.18 -8.43
N THR A 279 27.50 -8.73 -9.35
CA THR A 279 28.19 -9.99 -9.15
C THR A 279 29.11 -9.79 -7.96
N ILE A 280 28.74 -10.29 -6.79
CA ILE A 280 29.65 -10.41 -5.68
C ILE A 280 30.66 -11.46 -6.10
N LEU A 281 31.81 -11.02 -6.56
CA LEU A 281 33.01 -11.85 -6.65
C LEU A 281 33.34 -12.28 -5.23
N LEU A 282 33.06 -13.52 -4.89
CA LEU A 282 33.65 -14.21 -3.76
C LEU A 282 35.15 -14.35 -4.04
N VAL A 283 35.97 -13.59 -3.35
CA VAL A 283 37.41 -13.81 -3.19
C VAL A 283 37.63 -14.47 -1.86
#